data_436a973c6ee0780ce568094e98736b74
#
_entry.id   436a973c6ee0780ce568094e98736b74
#
_cell.length_a   1.000
_cell.length_b   1.000
_cell.length_c   1.000
_cell.angle_alpha   90.00
_cell.angle_beta   90.00
_cell.angle_gamma   90.00
#
_symmetry.space_group_name_H-M   'P 1'
#
loop_
_entity.id
_entity.type
_entity.pdbx_description
1 polymer ?
#
loop_
_entity_poly.entity_id
_entity_poly.type
_entity_poly.pdbx_seq_one_letter_code
_entity_poly.pdbx_strand_id
1 'polypeptide(L)'
;MRDIRIAAAQFEARDADKEYNFGRIEALARRAAEQGAEIVSFHECCISGYTFLQDLSREEIEAIAEPVPDGESTRRLERLSRDIGVALLAGLVEVSDGKLYNTYVAVDPERGFVARFRKLHAFVSSHLSWGDEIEVFELCGIQCSILICYDNNLVENPRIAAIEGAELVFAPHVTCGLPSPMPGRGKIDRELWENRDRDPVPLRMEFEGPKARSWLMRWLPTRAYENGLYYVFTNPVGVDHDTIKSGGSMIIDPFGEIVAECRALGDDFVIGLCTPEKIELSGGRRYLRARRPELYGKLVEALPDGQQPEVNPGWRLPDIED
;
A
#
# COMPACT_ATOMS: atom_id res chain seq x y z
N MET A 1 12.70 -7.48 -16.45
CA MET A 1 13.14 -7.47 -15.02
C MET A 1 14.53 -8.06 -14.89
N ARG A 2 15.34 -7.61 -13.93
CA ARG A 2 16.58 -8.23 -13.44
C ARG A 2 16.38 -8.77 -12.03
N ASP A 3 17.34 -9.50 -11.50
CA ASP A 3 17.35 -9.81 -10.07
C ASP A 3 17.45 -8.53 -9.27
N ILE A 4 16.58 -8.39 -8.26
CA ILE A 4 16.51 -7.19 -7.41
C ILE A 4 16.07 -7.52 -5.99
N ARG A 5 16.68 -6.83 -5.02
CA ARG A 5 16.32 -6.91 -3.60
C ARG A 5 15.43 -5.75 -3.20
N ILE A 6 14.24 -6.07 -2.75
CA ILE A 6 13.23 -5.08 -2.35
C ILE A 6 12.91 -5.24 -0.88
N ALA A 7 12.82 -4.12 -0.17
CA ALA A 7 12.37 -4.09 1.22
C ALA A 7 10.91 -3.62 1.32
N ALA A 8 10.11 -4.37 2.08
CA ALA A 8 8.77 -3.98 2.52
C ALA A 8 8.82 -3.58 4.00
N ALA A 9 8.62 -2.29 4.29
CA ALA A 9 8.77 -1.72 5.62
C ALA A 9 7.42 -1.44 6.28
N GLN A 10 7.41 -1.46 7.62
CA GLN A 10 6.29 -1.09 8.47
C GLN A 10 6.76 -0.24 9.65
N PHE A 11 5.96 0.73 10.06
CA PHE A 11 6.17 1.50 11.29
C PHE A 11 4.86 2.11 11.78
N GLU A 12 4.82 2.56 13.03
CA GLU A 12 3.72 3.33 13.60
C GLU A 12 3.87 4.79 13.20
N ALA A 13 3.04 5.25 12.25
CA ALA A 13 3.04 6.65 11.84
C ALA A 13 2.28 7.52 12.86
N ARG A 14 2.67 8.79 12.97
CA ARG A 14 1.94 9.80 13.76
C ARG A 14 1.17 10.73 12.84
N ASP A 15 -0.07 11.00 13.23
CA ASP A 15 -0.96 11.88 12.50
C ASP A 15 -0.37 13.30 12.41
N ALA A 16 -0.23 13.82 11.18
CA ALA A 16 0.33 15.12 10.83
C ALA A 16 1.77 15.41 11.32
N ASP A 17 2.46 14.47 11.97
CA ASP A 17 3.84 14.64 12.43
C ASP A 17 4.86 14.16 11.38
N LYS A 18 5.00 14.95 10.31
CA LYS A 18 5.90 14.62 9.21
C LYS A 18 7.36 14.44 9.65
N GLU A 19 7.81 15.18 10.65
CA GLU A 19 9.20 15.08 11.13
C GLU A 19 9.46 13.73 11.80
N TYR A 20 8.56 13.30 12.69
CA TYR A 20 8.63 11.96 13.28
C TYR A 20 8.60 10.87 12.20
N ASN A 21 7.63 10.97 11.29
CA ASN A 21 7.41 9.96 10.25
C ASN A 21 8.64 9.86 9.31
N PHE A 22 9.22 10.99 8.91
CA PHE A 22 10.47 10.98 8.14
C PHE A 22 11.66 10.41 8.93
N GLY A 23 11.74 10.64 10.22
CA GLY A 23 12.76 10.01 11.07
C GLY A 23 12.66 8.48 11.04
N ARG A 24 11.42 7.93 11.02
CA ARG A 24 11.20 6.47 10.89
C ARG A 24 11.53 5.96 9.49
N ILE A 25 11.09 6.68 8.45
CA ILE A 25 11.41 6.37 7.05
C ILE A 25 12.94 6.31 6.87
N GLU A 26 13.67 7.34 7.29
CA GLU A 26 15.12 7.40 7.16
C GLU A 26 15.81 6.26 7.90
N ALA A 27 15.45 6.01 9.16
CA ALA A 27 16.06 4.95 9.96
C ALA A 27 15.88 3.56 9.34
N LEU A 28 14.65 3.26 8.85
CA LEU A 28 14.37 1.98 8.21
C LEU A 28 15.03 1.85 6.83
N ALA A 29 15.01 2.93 6.02
CA ALA A 29 15.64 2.95 4.70
C ALA A 29 17.15 2.73 4.78
N ARG A 30 17.87 3.41 5.71
CA ARG A 30 19.30 3.22 5.91
C ARG A 30 19.63 1.78 6.32
N ARG A 31 18.87 1.21 7.27
CA ARG A 31 19.06 -0.17 7.71
C ARG A 31 18.79 -1.18 6.58
N ALA A 32 17.78 -0.93 5.74
CA ALA A 32 17.48 -1.80 4.60
C ALA A 32 18.58 -1.70 3.52
N ALA A 33 19.09 -0.49 3.25
CA ALA A 33 20.21 -0.27 2.35
C ALA A 33 21.49 -1.00 2.81
N GLU A 34 21.82 -0.93 4.10
CA GLU A 34 22.94 -1.67 4.70
C GLU A 34 22.81 -3.18 4.54
N GLN A 35 21.59 -3.72 4.43
CA GLN A 35 21.30 -5.13 4.19
C GLN A 35 21.16 -5.46 2.70
N GLY A 36 21.45 -4.51 1.82
CA GLY A 36 21.49 -4.70 0.37
C GLY A 36 20.14 -4.59 -0.33
N ALA A 37 19.15 -3.93 0.25
CA ALA A 37 17.95 -3.53 -0.48
C ALA A 37 18.30 -2.46 -1.52
N GLU A 38 17.69 -2.55 -2.69
CA GLU A 38 17.82 -1.57 -3.79
C GLU A 38 16.58 -0.67 -3.89
N ILE A 39 15.43 -1.15 -3.38
CA ILE A 39 14.18 -0.41 -3.28
C ILE A 39 13.62 -0.62 -1.87
N VAL A 40 13.10 0.44 -1.24
CA VAL A 40 12.35 0.37 0.03
C VAL A 40 10.98 0.99 -0.17
N SER A 41 9.93 0.22 0.11
CA SER A 41 8.53 0.65 0.06
C SER A 41 7.97 0.79 1.48
N PHE A 42 7.24 1.88 1.72
CA PHE A 42 6.54 2.18 2.97
C PHE A 42 5.03 2.10 2.78
N HIS A 43 4.25 2.27 3.84
CA HIS A 43 2.80 2.16 3.77
C HIS A 43 2.10 3.42 3.22
N GLU A 44 0.83 3.31 2.90
CA GLU A 44 -0.05 4.39 2.44
C GLU A 44 -0.02 5.58 3.40
N CYS A 45 0.06 6.81 2.88
CA CYS A 45 0.11 8.05 3.65
C CYS A 45 1.09 8.05 4.84
N CYS A 46 2.17 7.29 4.76
CA CYS A 46 3.12 7.12 5.86
C CYS A 46 3.81 8.43 6.28
N ILE A 47 3.81 9.46 5.42
CA ILE A 47 4.39 10.78 5.72
C ILE A 47 3.40 11.64 6.50
N SER A 48 2.12 11.64 6.11
CA SER A 48 1.10 12.54 6.68
C SER A 48 0.23 11.92 7.77
N GLY A 49 0.13 10.58 7.85
CA GLY A 49 -0.94 9.87 8.54
C GLY A 49 -2.16 9.68 7.64
N TYR A 50 -3.09 8.80 8.00
CA TYR A 50 -4.20 8.44 7.13
C TYR A 50 -5.58 8.46 7.79
N THR A 51 -5.84 7.62 8.79
CA THR A 51 -7.22 7.41 9.27
C THR A 51 -7.82 8.65 9.93
N PHE A 52 -7.02 9.49 10.58
CA PHE A 52 -7.46 10.75 11.19
C PHE A 52 -8.02 11.78 10.19
N LEU A 53 -7.71 11.64 8.88
CA LEU A 53 -8.25 12.50 7.83
C LEU A 53 -9.78 12.48 7.75
N GLN A 54 -10.43 11.46 8.32
CA GLN A 54 -11.89 11.35 8.40
C GLN A 54 -12.53 12.45 9.25
N ASP A 55 -11.80 12.97 10.25
CA ASP A 55 -12.30 13.94 11.22
C ASP A 55 -11.90 15.38 10.88
N LEU A 56 -11.07 15.56 9.84
CA LEU A 56 -10.57 16.87 9.45
C LEU A 56 -11.49 17.57 8.44
N SER A 57 -11.61 18.90 8.60
CA SER A 57 -12.17 19.77 7.58
C SER A 57 -11.28 19.80 6.34
N ARG A 58 -11.81 20.31 5.22
CA ARG A 58 -11.05 20.48 4.01
C ARG A 58 -9.81 21.36 4.22
N GLU A 59 -9.96 22.46 4.94
CA GLU A 59 -8.90 23.43 5.23
C GLU A 59 -7.77 22.80 6.06
N GLU A 60 -8.13 21.95 7.03
CA GLU A 60 -7.16 21.22 7.84
C GLU A 60 -6.38 20.19 7.01
N ILE A 61 -7.04 19.50 6.06
CA ILE A 61 -6.35 18.59 5.14
C ILE A 61 -5.46 19.37 4.19
N GLU A 62 -5.90 20.52 3.67
CA GLU A 62 -5.09 21.40 2.81
C GLU A 62 -3.81 21.87 3.52
N ALA A 63 -3.87 22.14 4.83
CA ALA A 63 -2.73 22.59 5.62
C ALA A 63 -1.60 21.54 5.74
N ILE A 64 -1.92 20.25 5.61
CA ILE A 64 -0.93 19.16 5.64
C ILE A 64 -0.57 18.63 4.26
N ALA A 65 -1.38 18.96 3.23
CA ALA A 65 -1.16 18.52 1.86
C ALA A 65 0.02 19.25 1.21
N GLU A 66 0.66 18.59 0.26
CA GLU A 66 1.79 19.16 -0.49
C GLU A 66 1.60 18.94 -1.99
N PRO A 67 2.12 19.84 -2.84
CA PRO A 67 2.19 19.57 -4.27
C PRO A 67 3.17 18.44 -4.57
N VAL A 68 2.87 17.62 -5.55
CA VAL A 68 3.76 16.56 -6.05
C VAL A 68 4.08 16.85 -7.53
N PRO A 69 5.38 16.88 -7.92
CA PRO A 69 6.59 16.51 -7.13
C PRO A 69 7.21 17.64 -6.31
N ASP A 70 6.75 18.86 -6.40
CA ASP A 70 7.44 20.07 -5.94
C ASP A 70 7.38 20.33 -4.42
N GLY A 71 6.65 19.50 -3.65
CA GLY A 71 6.54 19.61 -2.20
C GLY A 71 7.82 19.22 -1.44
N GLU A 72 7.93 19.69 -0.21
CA GLU A 72 9.11 19.43 0.63
C GLU A 72 9.27 17.92 0.93
N SER A 73 8.18 17.21 1.12
CA SER A 73 8.23 15.77 1.38
C SER A 73 8.84 14.99 0.22
N THR A 74 8.43 15.27 -1.03
CA THR A 74 9.02 14.61 -2.20
C THR A 74 10.49 14.96 -2.35
N ARG A 75 10.85 16.23 -2.20
CA ARG A 75 12.26 16.67 -2.25
C ARG A 75 13.12 16.04 -1.13
N ARG A 76 12.55 15.85 0.04
CA ARG A 76 13.24 15.17 1.16
C ARG A 76 13.48 13.68 0.85
N LEU A 77 12.48 13.00 0.26
CA LEU A 77 12.65 11.62 -0.22
C LEU A 77 13.74 11.51 -1.30
N GLU A 78 13.78 12.43 -2.26
CA GLU A 78 14.83 12.47 -3.29
C GLU A 78 16.22 12.65 -2.69
N ARG A 79 16.37 13.58 -1.73
CA ARG A 79 17.65 13.78 -1.03
C ARG A 79 18.07 12.52 -0.28
N LEU A 80 17.16 11.92 0.48
CA LEU A 80 17.44 10.68 1.21
C LEU A 80 17.79 9.54 0.27
N SER A 81 17.00 9.33 -0.80
CA SER A 81 17.26 8.31 -1.82
C SER A 81 18.65 8.43 -2.42
N ARG A 82 19.05 9.65 -2.81
CA ARG A 82 20.38 9.93 -3.35
C ARG A 82 21.48 9.68 -2.32
N ASP A 83 21.26 10.07 -1.07
CA ASP A 83 22.23 9.94 0.01
C ASP A 83 22.55 8.48 0.36
N ILE A 84 21.53 7.62 0.34
CA ILE A 84 21.69 6.19 0.66
C ILE A 84 21.84 5.26 -0.57
N GLY A 85 21.67 5.81 -1.78
CA GLY A 85 21.78 5.04 -3.03
C GLY A 85 20.69 4.02 -3.27
N VAL A 86 19.46 4.25 -2.73
CA VAL A 86 18.34 3.29 -2.78
C VAL A 86 17.07 4.00 -3.22
N ALA A 87 16.27 3.40 -4.09
CA ALA A 87 14.97 3.93 -4.48
C ALA A 87 13.97 3.84 -3.32
N LEU A 88 13.17 4.89 -3.14
CA LEU A 88 12.20 4.99 -2.05
C LEU A 88 10.79 5.21 -2.57
N LEU A 89 9.81 4.55 -1.93
CA LEU A 89 8.41 4.78 -2.20
C LEU A 89 7.67 5.07 -0.88
N ALA A 90 6.90 6.18 -0.87
CA ALA A 90 6.18 6.63 0.32
C ALA A 90 4.89 7.38 -0.04
N GLY A 91 3.92 7.35 0.87
CA GLY A 91 2.60 7.98 0.68
C GLY A 91 2.43 9.29 1.45
N LEU A 92 1.68 10.22 0.87
CA LEU A 92 1.33 11.52 1.45
C LEU A 92 -0.04 12.01 0.94
N VAL A 93 -0.55 13.08 1.54
CA VAL A 93 -1.68 13.84 1.00
C VAL A 93 -1.14 14.88 0.01
N GLU A 94 -1.64 14.81 -1.22
CA GLU A 94 -1.29 15.76 -2.31
C GLU A 94 -2.36 16.83 -2.47
N VAL A 95 -1.93 18.04 -2.80
CA VAL A 95 -2.80 19.10 -3.33
C VAL A 95 -2.39 19.41 -4.78
N SER A 96 -3.36 19.39 -5.71
CA SER A 96 -3.17 19.73 -7.12
C SER A 96 -4.45 20.31 -7.70
N ASP A 97 -4.36 21.47 -8.36
CA ASP A 97 -5.47 22.15 -9.03
C ASP A 97 -6.72 22.30 -8.15
N GLY A 98 -6.50 22.65 -6.86
CA GLY A 98 -7.57 22.80 -5.88
C GLY A 98 -8.24 21.50 -5.45
N LYS A 99 -7.68 20.33 -5.78
CA LYS A 99 -8.13 19.01 -5.35
C LYS A 99 -7.12 18.39 -4.40
N LEU A 100 -7.61 17.51 -3.53
CA LEU A 100 -6.79 16.76 -2.57
C LEU A 100 -6.78 15.29 -2.97
N TYR A 101 -5.63 14.63 -2.86
CA TYR A 101 -5.49 13.22 -3.23
C TYR A 101 -4.68 12.45 -2.16
N ASN A 102 -5.01 11.20 -2.02
CA ASN A 102 -4.14 10.21 -1.39
C ASN A 102 -3.16 9.74 -2.46
N THR A 103 -1.89 10.11 -2.30
CA THR A 103 -0.86 9.93 -3.34
C THR A 103 0.31 9.12 -2.81
N TYR A 104 0.85 8.27 -3.66
CA TYR A 104 2.06 7.51 -3.41
C TYR A 104 3.11 7.89 -4.45
N VAL A 105 4.32 8.20 -4.00
CA VAL A 105 5.41 8.66 -4.86
C VAL A 105 6.55 7.65 -4.89
N ALA A 106 7.23 7.57 -6.03
CA ALA A 106 8.46 6.81 -6.23
C ALA A 106 9.60 7.76 -6.61
N VAL A 107 10.73 7.63 -5.92
CA VAL A 107 11.96 8.36 -6.21
C VAL A 107 13.12 7.38 -6.42
N ASP A 108 14.02 7.74 -7.32
CA ASP A 108 15.19 6.97 -7.73
C ASP A 108 16.46 7.75 -7.33
N PRO A 109 17.52 7.09 -6.85
CA PRO A 109 18.72 7.79 -6.38
C PRO A 109 19.46 8.60 -7.45
N GLU A 110 19.33 8.21 -8.73
CA GLU A 110 20.01 8.89 -9.85
C GLU A 110 19.09 9.89 -10.55
N ARG A 111 17.81 9.52 -10.77
CA ARG A 111 16.84 10.28 -11.56
C ARG A 111 15.98 11.26 -10.72
N GLY A 112 15.95 11.09 -9.40
CA GLY A 112 15.04 11.84 -8.51
C GLY A 112 13.60 11.31 -8.61
N PHE A 113 12.60 12.19 -8.70
CA PHE A 113 11.20 11.81 -8.87
C PHE A 113 10.98 11.01 -10.15
N VAL A 114 10.30 9.86 -10.02
CA VAL A 114 10.06 8.91 -11.13
C VAL A 114 8.57 8.82 -11.46
N ALA A 115 7.73 8.62 -10.44
CA ALA A 115 6.30 8.41 -10.63
C ALA A 115 5.50 8.85 -9.40
N ARG A 116 4.23 9.14 -9.64
CA ARG A 116 3.20 9.24 -8.61
C ARG A 116 2.00 8.41 -9.00
N PHE A 117 1.26 7.97 -8.00
CA PHE A 117 -0.03 7.31 -8.19
C PHE A 117 -1.04 7.91 -7.20
N ARG A 118 -2.17 8.36 -7.72
CA ARG A 118 -3.31 8.85 -6.93
C ARG A 118 -4.30 7.73 -6.71
N LYS A 119 -4.68 7.48 -5.48
CA LYS A 119 -5.63 6.41 -5.13
C LYS A 119 -6.91 6.50 -5.95
N LEU A 120 -7.25 5.41 -6.64
CA LEU A 120 -8.44 5.36 -7.52
C LEU A 120 -9.75 5.37 -6.71
N HIS A 121 -9.73 4.77 -5.51
CA HIS A 121 -10.91 4.58 -4.67
C HIS A 121 -10.65 5.18 -3.27
N ALA A 122 -10.53 6.51 -3.20
CA ALA A 122 -10.39 7.23 -1.95
C ALA A 122 -11.76 7.28 -1.21
N PHE A 123 -11.78 6.99 0.10
CA PHE A 123 -13.02 6.90 0.88
C PHE A 123 -12.93 7.40 2.32
N VAL A 124 -11.73 7.54 2.90
CA VAL A 124 -11.57 7.93 4.32
C VAL A 124 -12.11 9.32 4.61
N SER A 125 -12.03 10.22 3.64
CA SER A 125 -12.61 11.56 3.70
C SER A 125 -13.28 11.90 2.38
N SER A 126 -14.44 12.57 2.45
CA SER A 126 -15.16 13.06 1.26
C SER A 126 -14.46 14.23 0.56
N HIS A 127 -13.42 14.81 1.20
CA HIS A 127 -12.61 15.87 0.62
C HIS A 127 -11.52 15.35 -0.33
N LEU A 128 -11.22 14.03 -0.29
CA LEU A 128 -10.25 13.41 -1.18
C LEU A 128 -10.88 13.07 -2.53
N SER A 129 -10.24 13.52 -3.58
CA SER A 129 -10.59 13.18 -4.96
C SER A 129 -10.03 11.82 -5.34
N TRP A 130 -10.61 11.20 -6.35
CA TRP A 130 -10.14 9.94 -6.91
C TRP A 130 -9.11 10.19 -8.00
N GLY A 131 -8.11 9.30 -8.10
CA GLY A 131 -7.24 9.18 -9.25
C GLY A 131 -7.99 8.55 -10.44
N ASP A 132 -7.41 8.63 -11.62
CA ASP A 132 -8.03 8.24 -12.88
C ASP A 132 -7.11 7.42 -13.81
N GLU A 133 -5.89 7.09 -13.34
CA GLU A 133 -4.90 6.39 -14.16
C GLU A 133 -4.29 5.19 -13.42
N ILE A 134 -4.03 4.12 -14.17
CA ILE A 134 -3.19 3.00 -13.77
C ILE A 134 -1.96 3.05 -14.67
N GLU A 135 -0.83 3.43 -14.11
CA GLU A 135 0.42 3.59 -14.85
C GLU A 135 1.41 2.46 -14.57
N VAL A 136 2.22 2.16 -15.58
CA VAL A 136 3.42 1.34 -15.45
C VAL A 136 4.63 2.24 -15.71
N PHE A 137 5.58 2.22 -14.79
CA PHE A 137 6.81 3.00 -14.85
C PHE A 137 8.03 2.13 -14.57
N GLU A 138 9.17 2.55 -15.08
CA GLU A 138 10.43 1.86 -14.82
C GLU A 138 11.08 2.40 -13.54
N LEU A 139 11.44 1.50 -12.61
CA LEU A 139 12.21 1.81 -11.40
C LEU A 139 13.32 0.78 -11.22
N CYS A 140 14.58 1.22 -11.14
CA CYS A 140 15.74 0.33 -10.99
C CYS A 140 15.81 -0.82 -12.01
N GLY A 141 15.36 -0.59 -13.25
CA GLY A 141 15.37 -1.59 -14.34
C GLY A 141 14.21 -2.60 -14.29
N ILE A 142 13.12 -2.32 -13.54
CA ILE A 142 11.92 -3.15 -13.49
C ILE A 142 10.69 -2.34 -13.89
N GLN A 143 9.72 -2.99 -14.55
CA GLN A 143 8.42 -2.37 -14.84
C GLN A 143 7.51 -2.51 -13.62
N CYS A 144 7.21 -1.39 -12.99
CA CYS A 144 6.45 -1.31 -11.75
C CYS A 144 5.10 -0.63 -11.95
N SER A 145 4.12 -0.98 -11.13
CA SER A 145 2.90 -0.20 -10.94
C SER A 145 2.63 0.00 -9.46
N ILE A 146 1.78 0.95 -9.13
CA ILE A 146 1.33 1.22 -7.75
C ILE A 146 -0.19 1.06 -7.71
N LEU A 147 -0.70 0.39 -6.68
CA LEU A 147 -2.12 0.30 -6.37
C LEU A 147 -2.30 0.51 -4.86
N ILE A 148 -3.01 1.55 -4.46
CA ILE A 148 -3.12 1.94 -3.05
C ILE A 148 -4.30 1.23 -2.38
N CYS A 149 -4.01 0.36 -1.39
CA CYS A 149 -4.98 -0.20 -0.44
C CYS A 149 -6.21 -0.82 -1.14
N TYR A 150 -7.38 -0.18 -1.04
CA TYR A 150 -8.64 -0.66 -1.60
C TYR A 150 -8.56 -0.94 -3.11
N ASP A 151 -7.71 -0.24 -3.85
CA ASP A 151 -7.52 -0.45 -5.29
C ASP A 151 -7.12 -1.89 -5.61
N ASN A 152 -6.42 -2.58 -4.69
CA ASN A 152 -6.02 -3.98 -4.82
C ASN A 152 -7.17 -4.98 -4.58
N ASN A 153 -8.27 -4.54 -4.00
CA ASN A 153 -9.43 -5.42 -3.78
C ASN A 153 -10.21 -5.66 -5.07
N LEU A 154 -10.19 -4.72 -6.02
CA LEU A 154 -10.83 -4.85 -7.32
C LEU A 154 -9.91 -5.65 -8.25
N VAL A 155 -10.42 -6.77 -8.78
CA VAL A 155 -9.63 -7.73 -9.59
C VAL A 155 -9.16 -7.14 -10.92
N GLU A 156 -9.87 -6.14 -11.42
CA GLU A 156 -9.57 -5.45 -12.67
C GLU A 156 -8.26 -4.65 -12.59
N ASN A 157 -8.01 -3.96 -11.49
CA ASN A 157 -6.88 -3.05 -11.36
C ASN A 157 -5.51 -3.75 -11.49
N PRO A 158 -5.20 -4.83 -10.73
CA PRO A 158 -3.98 -5.60 -10.94
C PRO A 158 -3.91 -6.22 -12.33
N ARG A 159 -5.06 -6.60 -12.90
CA ARG A 159 -5.13 -7.15 -14.24
C ARG A 159 -4.74 -6.12 -15.29
N ILE A 160 -5.18 -4.88 -15.18
CA ILE A 160 -4.80 -3.78 -16.06
C ILE A 160 -3.29 -3.52 -15.94
N ALA A 161 -2.76 -3.37 -14.73
CA ALA A 161 -1.32 -3.21 -14.53
C ALA A 161 -0.50 -4.31 -15.21
N ALA A 162 -0.92 -5.58 -15.09
CA ALA A 162 -0.26 -6.71 -15.74
C ALA A 162 -0.36 -6.67 -17.28
N ILE A 163 -1.48 -6.21 -17.83
CA ILE A 163 -1.69 -6.06 -19.28
C ILE A 163 -0.78 -4.96 -19.82
N GLU A 164 -0.64 -3.85 -19.09
CA GLU A 164 0.26 -2.73 -19.42
C GLU A 164 1.75 -3.07 -19.24
N GLY A 165 2.06 -4.28 -18.77
CA GLY A 165 3.41 -4.80 -18.74
C GLY A 165 4.12 -4.72 -17.39
N ALA A 166 3.42 -4.40 -16.31
CA ALA A 166 4.01 -4.47 -14.98
C ALA A 166 4.58 -5.86 -14.69
N GLU A 167 5.69 -5.89 -13.99
CA GLU A 167 6.37 -7.06 -13.45
C GLU A 167 6.18 -7.15 -11.94
N LEU A 168 5.95 -5.99 -11.30
CA LEU A 168 5.80 -5.82 -9.87
C LEU A 168 4.76 -4.74 -9.57
N VAL A 169 3.96 -4.97 -8.52
CA VAL A 169 3.03 -3.98 -7.96
C VAL A 169 3.47 -3.63 -6.54
N PHE A 170 3.66 -2.35 -6.29
CA PHE A 170 3.73 -1.80 -4.94
C PHE A 170 2.31 -1.58 -4.43
N ALA A 171 1.97 -2.22 -3.32
CA ALA A 171 0.65 -2.22 -2.71
C ALA A 171 0.68 -1.62 -1.30
N PRO A 172 0.88 -0.29 -1.16
CA PRO A 172 0.83 0.36 0.14
C PRO A 172 -0.60 0.37 0.69
N HIS A 173 -0.73 0.02 1.96
CA HIS A 173 -2.01 -0.09 2.65
C HIS A 173 -2.00 0.65 3.99
N VAL A 174 -3.18 0.99 4.47
CA VAL A 174 -3.55 1.19 5.87
C VAL A 174 -4.78 0.33 6.10
N THR A 175 -4.60 -0.93 6.46
CA THR A 175 -5.67 -1.93 6.51
C THR A 175 -5.54 -2.86 7.71
N CYS A 176 -6.52 -3.74 7.87
CA CYS A 176 -6.72 -4.60 9.03
C CYS A 176 -7.19 -3.83 10.28
N GLY A 177 -7.86 -4.51 11.19
CA GLY A 177 -8.41 -3.89 12.39
C GLY A 177 -9.43 -2.78 12.12
N LEU A 178 -10.14 -2.84 10.99
CA LEU A 178 -11.13 -1.85 10.57
C LEU A 178 -12.56 -2.37 10.77
N PRO A 179 -13.53 -1.47 11.02
CA PRO A 179 -14.94 -1.85 10.98
C PRO A 179 -15.30 -2.59 9.69
N SER A 180 -16.11 -3.62 9.79
CA SER A 180 -16.52 -4.40 8.62
C SER A 180 -17.79 -5.19 8.93
N PRO A 181 -18.75 -5.29 7.99
CA PRO A 181 -19.93 -6.14 8.12
C PRO A 181 -19.62 -7.64 7.93
N MET A 182 -18.39 -7.98 7.53
CA MET A 182 -18.00 -9.38 7.31
C MET A 182 -17.77 -10.09 8.65
N PRO A 183 -18.38 -11.27 8.88
CA PRO A 183 -18.20 -12.02 10.12
C PRO A 183 -16.73 -12.28 10.46
N GLY A 184 -16.37 -12.03 11.71
CA GLY A 184 -15.01 -12.22 12.23
C GLY A 184 -14.04 -11.09 11.90
N ARG A 185 -14.48 -10.05 11.14
CA ARG A 185 -13.75 -8.80 10.93
C ARG A 185 -14.10 -7.83 12.06
N GLY A 186 -13.39 -6.73 12.15
CA GLY A 186 -13.66 -5.67 13.11
C GLY A 186 -12.39 -5.05 13.67
N LYS A 187 -12.55 -4.10 14.60
CA LYS A 187 -11.44 -3.46 15.31
C LYS A 187 -10.70 -4.47 16.19
N ILE A 188 -9.42 -4.22 16.39
CA ILE A 188 -8.58 -4.93 17.36
C ILE A 188 -8.56 -4.06 18.62
N ASP A 189 -8.73 -4.70 19.78
CA ASP A 189 -8.76 -4.01 21.06
C ASP A 189 -7.41 -3.31 21.32
N ARG A 190 -7.49 -2.02 21.66
CA ARG A 190 -6.32 -1.20 21.97
C ARG A 190 -5.56 -1.69 23.19
N GLU A 191 -6.26 -2.25 24.18
CA GLU A 191 -5.62 -2.80 25.38
C GLU A 191 -4.66 -3.94 25.04
N LEU A 192 -4.96 -4.75 24.01
CA LEU A 192 -4.05 -5.81 23.55
C LEU A 192 -2.73 -5.24 23.00
N TRP A 193 -2.81 -4.11 22.29
CA TRP A 193 -1.63 -3.40 21.81
C TRP A 193 -0.80 -2.81 22.95
N GLU A 194 -1.45 -2.17 23.90
CA GLU A 194 -0.79 -1.55 25.06
C GLU A 194 -0.10 -2.58 25.97
N ASN A 195 -0.67 -3.79 26.07
CA ASN A 195 -0.12 -4.89 26.86
C ASN A 195 0.87 -5.81 26.10
N ARG A 196 1.19 -5.53 24.82
CA ARG A 196 1.97 -6.42 23.95
C ARG A 196 3.36 -6.81 24.47
N ASP A 197 3.99 -5.92 25.24
CA ASP A 197 5.31 -6.18 25.81
C ASP A 197 5.25 -7.12 27.01
N ARG A 198 4.09 -7.18 27.70
CA ARG A 198 3.85 -8.05 28.84
C ARG A 198 3.29 -9.40 28.42
N ASP A 199 2.30 -9.41 27.53
CA ASP A 199 1.66 -10.61 26.99
C ASP A 199 1.30 -10.40 25.51
N PRO A 200 2.21 -10.78 24.59
CA PRO A 200 1.99 -10.61 23.15
C PRO A 200 1.02 -11.63 22.54
N VAL A 201 0.68 -12.71 23.25
CA VAL A 201 -0.04 -13.85 22.66
C VAL A 201 -1.44 -13.46 22.20
N PRO A 202 -2.30 -12.78 22.98
CA PRO A 202 -3.64 -12.41 22.53
C PRO A 202 -3.60 -11.50 21.32
N LEU A 203 -2.69 -10.52 21.30
CA LEU A 203 -2.52 -9.62 20.14
C LEU A 203 -2.08 -10.37 18.88
N ARG A 204 -1.15 -11.33 19.00
CA ARG A 204 -0.72 -12.17 17.88
C ARG A 204 -1.87 -13.02 17.33
N MET A 205 -2.75 -13.52 18.18
CA MET A 205 -3.95 -14.25 17.73
C MET A 205 -4.87 -13.35 16.88
N GLU A 206 -5.07 -12.10 17.28
CA GLU A 206 -5.83 -11.13 16.48
C GLU A 206 -5.12 -10.81 15.15
N PHE A 207 -3.79 -10.61 15.17
CA PHE A 207 -3.01 -10.31 13.98
C PHE A 207 -2.95 -11.46 12.97
N GLU A 208 -2.96 -12.71 13.42
CA GLU A 208 -3.04 -13.90 12.57
C GLU A 208 -4.49 -14.22 12.14
N GLY A 209 -5.44 -13.73 12.88
CA GLY A 209 -6.86 -14.04 12.74
C GLY A 209 -7.58 -13.34 11.58
N PRO A 210 -8.92 -13.48 11.51
CA PRO A 210 -9.74 -12.93 10.44
C PRO A 210 -9.80 -11.40 10.41
N LYS A 211 -9.44 -10.71 11.51
CA LYS A 211 -9.34 -9.25 11.53
C LYS A 211 -8.12 -8.73 10.75
N ALA A 212 -7.13 -9.58 10.51
CA ALA A 212 -5.88 -9.19 9.84
C ALA A 212 -5.39 -10.25 8.84
N ARG A 213 -4.32 -10.98 9.14
CA ARG A 213 -3.60 -11.83 8.19
C ARG A 213 -4.48 -12.87 7.49
N SER A 214 -5.28 -13.59 8.24
CA SER A 214 -6.15 -14.64 7.67
C SER A 214 -7.11 -14.09 6.60
N TRP A 215 -7.55 -12.84 6.72
CA TRP A 215 -8.33 -12.17 5.68
C TRP A 215 -7.47 -11.78 4.48
N LEU A 216 -6.28 -11.22 4.69
CA LEU A 216 -5.36 -10.87 3.60
C LEU A 216 -5.03 -12.09 2.73
N MET A 217 -4.81 -13.25 3.35
CA MET A 217 -4.48 -14.50 2.65
C MET A 217 -5.61 -15.03 1.75
N ARG A 218 -6.82 -14.53 1.88
CA ARG A 218 -7.93 -14.92 0.99
C ARG A 218 -7.84 -14.32 -0.40
N TRP A 219 -7.17 -13.18 -0.54
CA TRP A 219 -7.18 -12.44 -1.79
C TRP A 219 -5.81 -11.92 -2.24
N LEU A 220 -4.97 -11.42 -1.33
CA LEU A 220 -3.73 -10.73 -1.70
C LEU A 220 -2.73 -11.63 -2.47
N PRO A 221 -2.42 -12.88 -2.03
CA PRO A 221 -1.58 -13.78 -2.82
C PRO A 221 -2.19 -14.13 -4.18
N THR A 222 -3.51 -14.16 -4.27
CA THR A 222 -4.22 -14.42 -5.53
C THR A 222 -3.95 -13.32 -6.56
N ARG A 223 -3.83 -12.04 -6.14
CA ARG A 223 -3.49 -10.92 -7.04
C ARG A 223 -2.12 -11.13 -7.70
N ALA A 224 -1.15 -11.62 -6.95
CA ALA A 224 0.16 -11.97 -7.49
C ALA A 224 0.06 -13.16 -8.45
N TYR A 225 -0.55 -14.26 -8.02
CA TYR A 225 -0.66 -15.51 -8.76
C TYR A 225 -1.41 -15.37 -10.09
N GLU A 226 -2.62 -14.81 -10.08
CA GLU A 226 -3.48 -14.75 -11.26
C GLU A 226 -2.95 -13.80 -12.35
N ASN A 227 -2.06 -12.86 -11.98
CA ASN A 227 -1.48 -11.88 -12.86
C ASN A 227 -0.01 -12.15 -13.19
N GLY A 228 0.66 -13.08 -12.49
CA GLY A 228 2.06 -13.38 -12.67
C GLY A 228 2.95 -12.19 -12.31
N LEU A 229 2.63 -11.51 -11.21
CA LEU A 229 3.30 -10.31 -10.71
C LEU A 229 3.95 -10.58 -9.35
N TYR A 230 5.05 -9.91 -9.07
CA TYR A 230 5.46 -9.69 -7.69
C TYR A 230 4.53 -8.66 -7.03
N TYR A 231 4.27 -8.84 -5.73
CA TYR A 231 3.53 -7.90 -4.89
C TYR A 231 4.36 -7.50 -3.68
N VAL A 232 4.55 -6.19 -3.49
CA VAL A 232 5.18 -5.61 -2.31
C VAL A 232 4.08 -4.94 -1.49
N PHE A 233 3.54 -5.69 -0.55
CA PHE A 233 2.52 -5.21 0.38
C PHE A 233 3.18 -4.53 1.57
N THR A 234 2.78 -3.30 1.88
CA THR A 234 3.24 -2.54 3.05
C THR A 234 2.05 -2.01 3.84
N ASN A 235 2.10 -2.15 5.16
CA ASN A 235 1.00 -1.81 6.06
C ASN A 235 1.57 -1.30 7.39
N PRO A 236 1.02 -0.24 8.01
CA PRO A 236 1.50 0.23 9.31
C PRO A 236 1.27 -0.81 10.41
N VAL A 237 2.04 -0.71 11.48
CA VAL A 237 1.88 -1.50 12.69
C VAL A 237 1.66 -0.56 13.86
N GLY A 238 0.69 -0.86 14.71
CA GLY A 238 0.43 -0.05 15.90
C GLY A 238 -0.80 0.83 15.80
N VAL A 239 -0.82 1.90 16.56
CA VAL A 239 -1.96 2.82 16.63
C VAL A 239 -2.06 3.65 15.35
N ASP A 240 -3.24 3.66 14.75
CA ASP A 240 -3.62 4.54 13.65
C ASP A 240 -5.00 5.11 14.00
N HIS A 241 -5.01 6.32 14.53
CA HIS A 241 -6.17 6.99 15.05
C HIS A 241 -6.89 6.16 16.15
N ASP A 242 -8.07 5.64 15.88
CA ASP A 242 -8.90 4.84 16.79
C ASP A 242 -8.81 3.31 16.53
N THR A 243 -7.88 2.89 15.70
CA THR A 243 -7.70 1.50 15.29
C THR A 243 -6.28 1.01 15.55
N ILE A 244 -6.11 -0.32 15.63
CA ILE A 244 -4.80 -0.97 15.69
C ILE A 244 -4.53 -1.66 14.35
N LYS A 245 -3.42 -1.32 13.73
CA LYS A 245 -2.95 -1.93 12.49
C LYS A 245 -1.98 -3.05 12.79
N SER A 246 -2.09 -4.12 12.01
CA SER A 246 -1.36 -5.37 12.29
C SER A 246 0.05 -5.44 11.69
N GLY A 247 0.47 -4.45 10.92
CA GLY A 247 1.70 -4.59 10.14
C GLY A 247 1.58 -5.75 9.14
N GLY A 248 2.54 -6.66 9.17
CA GLY A 248 2.57 -7.81 8.27
C GLY A 248 2.99 -7.42 6.86
N SER A 249 3.81 -6.38 6.71
CA SER A 249 4.40 -6.02 5.41
C SER A 249 5.12 -7.22 4.81
N MET A 250 4.86 -7.50 3.53
CA MET A 250 5.33 -8.74 2.91
C MET A 250 5.64 -8.60 1.43
N ILE A 251 6.43 -9.53 0.92
CA ILE A 251 6.72 -9.69 -0.51
C ILE A 251 6.16 -11.04 -0.96
N ILE A 252 5.34 -11.00 -2.00
CA ILE A 252 4.67 -12.17 -2.58
C ILE A 252 5.19 -12.35 -4.00
N ASP A 253 5.52 -13.57 -4.37
CA ASP A 253 6.02 -13.89 -5.70
C ASP A 253 4.92 -14.21 -6.71
N PRO A 254 5.25 -14.34 -8.01
CA PRO A 254 4.28 -14.65 -9.08
C PRO A 254 3.61 -16.02 -8.97
N PHE A 255 4.02 -16.88 -8.02
CA PHE A 255 3.34 -18.14 -7.69
C PHE A 255 2.35 -17.99 -6.55
N GLY A 256 2.21 -16.78 -5.96
CA GLY A 256 1.38 -16.52 -4.79
C GLY A 256 2.00 -16.94 -3.47
N GLU A 257 3.31 -17.24 -3.46
CA GLU A 257 4.04 -17.63 -2.27
C GLU A 257 4.62 -16.39 -1.56
N ILE A 258 4.58 -16.41 -0.22
CA ILE A 258 5.18 -15.33 0.58
C ILE A 258 6.69 -15.55 0.65
N VAL A 259 7.45 -14.66 0.02
CA VAL A 259 8.92 -14.71 0.01
C VAL A 259 9.49 -14.21 1.34
N ALA A 260 8.90 -13.15 1.88
CA ALA A 260 9.31 -12.55 3.15
C ALA A 260 8.12 -11.82 3.78
N GLU A 261 8.01 -11.83 5.12
CA GLU A 261 6.91 -11.21 5.87
C GLU A 261 7.39 -10.69 7.23
N CYS A 262 7.06 -9.43 7.55
CA CYS A 262 7.29 -8.84 8.87
C CYS A 262 6.40 -9.50 9.94
N ARG A 263 7.01 -9.91 11.04
CA ARG A 263 6.36 -10.51 12.20
C ARG A 263 6.56 -9.72 13.49
N ALA A 264 7.27 -8.61 13.42
CA ALA A 264 7.50 -7.72 14.55
C ALA A 264 6.23 -6.99 14.97
N LEU A 265 6.08 -6.77 16.29
CA LEU A 265 5.03 -5.91 16.87
C LEU A 265 5.54 -4.46 17.00
N GLY A 266 6.20 -3.95 15.99
CA GLY A 266 6.80 -2.62 15.93
C GLY A 266 7.44 -2.36 14.59
N ASP A 267 8.22 -1.28 14.54
CA ASP A 267 8.91 -0.83 13.33
C ASP A 267 9.93 -1.86 12.84
N ASP A 268 9.75 -2.32 11.61
CA ASP A 268 10.59 -3.35 11.01
C ASP A 268 10.50 -3.33 9.48
N PHE A 269 11.30 -4.14 8.83
CA PHE A 269 11.22 -4.42 7.40
C PHE A 269 11.67 -5.84 7.09
N VAL A 270 11.26 -6.35 5.95
CA VAL A 270 11.78 -7.60 5.37
C VAL A 270 12.30 -7.35 3.97
N ILE A 271 13.28 -8.14 3.56
CA ILE A 271 13.86 -8.06 2.21
C ILE A 271 13.56 -9.37 1.46
N GLY A 272 13.05 -9.25 0.24
CA GLY A 272 12.87 -10.37 -0.69
C GLY A 272 13.70 -10.18 -1.95
N LEU A 273 14.21 -11.28 -2.51
CA LEU A 273 14.83 -11.33 -3.82
C LEU A 273 13.74 -11.62 -4.86
N CYS A 274 13.55 -10.70 -5.80
CA CYS A 274 12.65 -10.84 -6.93
C CYS A 274 13.46 -11.18 -8.19
N THR A 275 13.07 -12.23 -8.92
CA THR A 275 13.80 -12.72 -10.09
C THR A 275 12.92 -12.81 -11.33
N PRO A 276 13.44 -12.58 -12.56
CA PRO A 276 12.66 -12.66 -13.78
C PRO A 276 12.14 -14.07 -14.06
N GLU A 277 12.87 -15.10 -13.66
CA GLU A 277 12.51 -16.51 -13.90
C GLU A 277 11.13 -16.86 -13.32
N LYS A 278 10.82 -16.38 -12.10
CA LYS A 278 9.51 -16.65 -11.48
C LYS A 278 8.36 -16.02 -12.27
N ILE A 279 8.57 -14.85 -12.87
CA ILE A 279 7.58 -14.21 -13.74
C ILE A 279 7.35 -15.06 -14.99
N GLU A 280 8.41 -15.48 -15.67
CA GLU A 280 8.33 -16.26 -16.90
C GLU A 280 7.62 -17.61 -16.70
N LEU A 281 7.89 -18.28 -15.58
CA LEU A 281 7.33 -19.59 -15.24
C LEU A 281 5.90 -19.51 -14.68
N SER A 282 5.41 -18.31 -14.31
CA SER A 282 4.14 -18.15 -13.62
C SER A 282 2.93 -18.54 -14.46
N GLY A 283 1.90 -19.07 -13.77
CA GLY A 283 0.59 -19.33 -14.35
C GLY A 283 -0.07 -18.07 -14.87
N GLY A 284 0.04 -16.97 -14.13
CA GLY A 284 -0.56 -15.67 -14.47
C GLY A 284 -0.12 -15.15 -15.84
N ARG A 285 1.16 -15.28 -16.22
CA ARG A 285 1.66 -14.89 -17.55
C ARG A 285 1.03 -15.73 -18.67
N ARG A 286 0.74 -16.99 -18.42
CA ARG A 286 -0.02 -17.83 -19.37
C ARG A 286 -1.47 -17.39 -19.48
N TYR A 287 -2.11 -17.03 -18.35
CA TYR A 287 -3.48 -16.53 -18.32
C TYR A 287 -3.64 -15.22 -19.07
N LEU A 288 -2.68 -14.30 -18.95
CA LEU A 288 -2.67 -13.06 -19.73
C LEU A 288 -2.69 -13.32 -21.24
N ARG A 289 -1.90 -14.28 -21.73
CA ARG A 289 -1.86 -14.66 -23.15
C ARG A 289 -3.09 -15.43 -23.63
N ALA A 290 -3.80 -16.08 -22.71
CA ALA A 290 -5.00 -16.85 -23.00
C ALA A 290 -6.30 -16.02 -22.94
N ARG A 291 -6.20 -14.71 -22.66
CA ARG A 291 -7.38 -13.83 -22.57
C ARG A 291 -8.14 -13.78 -23.89
N ARG A 292 -9.46 -13.66 -23.76
CA ARG A 292 -10.39 -13.48 -24.89
C ARG A 292 -11.15 -12.16 -24.73
N PRO A 293 -10.51 -11.01 -25.07
CA PRO A 293 -11.06 -9.67 -24.83
C PRO A 293 -12.46 -9.47 -25.43
N GLU A 294 -12.75 -10.13 -26.54
CA GLU A 294 -14.05 -10.07 -27.22
C GLU A 294 -15.24 -10.56 -26.36
N LEU A 295 -14.96 -11.27 -25.25
CA LEU A 295 -15.97 -11.74 -24.30
C LEU A 295 -16.16 -10.80 -23.10
N TYR A 296 -15.30 -9.79 -22.92
CA TYR A 296 -15.24 -9.01 -21.69
C TYR A 296 -15.97 -7.66 -21.78
N GLY A 297 -16.79 -7.46 -22.81
CA GLY A 297 -17.53 -6.22 -23.01
C GLY A 297 -18.35 -5.77 -21.77
N LYS A 298 -18.87 -6.74 -21.00
CA LYS A 298 -19.60 -6.44 -19.76
C LYS A 298 -18.81 -5.70 -18.69
N LEU A 299 -17.49 -5.87 -18.67
CA LEU A 299 -16.63 -5.20 -17.69
C LEU A 299 -16.45 -3.69 -17.95
N VAL A 300 -16.76 -3.23 -19.16
CA VAL A 300 -16.63 -1.82 -19.56
C VAL A 300 -18.00 -1.14 -19.78
N GLU A 301 -19.11 -1.82 -19.50
CA GLU A 301 -20.42 -1.19 -19.50
C GLU A 301 -20.50 -0.18 -18.35
N ALA A 302 -21.02 1.01 -18.66
CA ALA A 302 -21.25 2.03 -17.65
C ALA A 302 -22.19 1.51 -16.55
N LEU A 303 -22.01 2.01 -15.33
CA LEU A 303 -22.97 1.80 -14.26
C LEU A 303 -24.34 2.36 -14.70
N PRO A 304 -25.44 1.77 -14.19
CA PRO A 304 -26.80 2.29 -14.49
C PRO A 304 -26.90 3.78 -14.15
N ASP A 305 -27.74 4.50 -14.90
CA ASP A 305 -27.92 5.94 -14.72
C ASP A 305 -28.17 6.32 -13.26
N GLY A 306 -27.38 7.29 -12.77
CA GLY A 306 -27.47 7.79 -11.41
C GLY A 306 -26.72 6.94 -10.34
N GLN A 307 -26.16 5.79 -10.69
CA GLN A 307 -25.29 5.05 -9.81
C GLN A 307 -23.87 5.60 -9.83
N GLN A 308 -23.31 5.72 -8.63
CA GLN A 308 -21.87 6.01 -8.45
C GLN A 308 -21.19 4.76 -7.91
N PRO A 309 -19.89 4.57 -8.19
CA PRO A 309 -19.14 3.50 -7.55
C PRO A 309 -19.23 3.60 -6.02
N GLU A 310 -19.64 2.54 -5.36
CA GLU A 310 -19.77 2.47 -3.92
C GLU A 310 -18.48 1.91 -3.32
N VAL A 311 -17.73 2.76 -2.64
CA VAL A 311 -16.43 2.39 -2.06
C VAL A 311 -16.56 2.24 -0.56
N ASN A 312 -16.36 1.01 -0.08
CA ASN A 312 -16.33 0.63 1.34
C ASN A 312 -17.48 1.25 2.19
N PRO A 313 -18.74 0.94 1.92
CA PRO A 313 -19.89 1.49 2.67
C PRO A 313 -19.82 1.17 4.16
N GLY A 314 -19.12 0.10 4.56
CA GLY A 314 -18.90 -0.28 5.95
C GLY A 314 -18.00 0.65 6.76
N TRP A 315 -17.29 1.61 6.14
CA TRP A 315 -16.44 2.56 6.85
C TRP A 315 -17.23 3.48 7.79
N ARG A 316 -18.50 3.77 7.46
CA ARG A 316 -19.38 4.66 8.21
C ARG A 316 -20.58 3.94 8.84
N LEU A 317 -20.57 2.60 8.90
CA LEU A 317 -21.61 1.92 9.65
C LEU A 317 -21.48 2.32 11.12
N PRO A 318 -22.57 2.82 11.76
CA PRO A 318 -22.60 2.99 13.20
C PRO A 318 -22.25 1.65 13.84
N ASP A 319 -21.58 1.70 15.00
CA ASP A 319 -21.21 0.53 15.77
C ASP A 319 -22.39 -0.45 15.75
N ILE A 320 -22.21 -1.59 15.08
CA ILE A 320 -23.15 -2.69 15.19
C ILE A 320 -22.88 -3.21 16.59
N GLU A 321 -23.72 -2.82 17.52
CA GLU A 321 -23.72 -3.41 18.87
C GLU A 321 -23.88 -4.92 18.67
N ASP A 322 -22.93 -5.70 19.24
CA ASP A 322 -22.93 -7.16 19.27
C ASP A 322 -24.16 -7.75 19.98
#